data_3bf853747f6b7f3eeadb735c86d2bb51
#
_entry.id   3bf853747f6b7f3eeadb735c86d2bb51
#
_cell.length_a   1.000
_cell.length_b   1.000
_cell.length_c   1.000
_cell.angle_alpha   90.00
_cell.angle_beta   90.00
_cell.angle_gamma   90.00
#
_symmetry.space_group_name_H-M   'P 1'
#
loop_
_entity.id
_entity.type
_entity.pdbx_description
1 polymer ?
#
loop_
_entity_poly.entity_id
_entity_poly.type
_entity_poly.pdbx_seq_one_letter_code
_entity_poly.pdbx_strand_id
1 'polypeptide(L)'
;DIYYAAFQIPDVLYTILLLGAGSVAILPIFMEIFQRNPKHAEEFMNALITFFSFSAFIGICIGFILAPSLSHALFPGFDAASLEQVILLTRIMLISPLLLGLSGILMSAVQASQKFIAYAVSGIVYNIGIIVGILFFVPYFGLKGLALGVILGAVFHLISQVQVYYSLGFRIRPVRDFFTPAVRGVFAVSLPRVIALSFTQITLTILIGIASTLHQGSIAVFQFANNLGFLPLGIFAVGYATALFPRFSENALRGDGRAFFENLFFGIRIVSFWVVPMVFLSIVLRAHIVRVALGAGAFDWGNTRLTAAAFALLLIALFGESLRIIFLRALYALQSTWMPLFMTACSMIFAVFSGIFFVHQFQAGGWFSELVYSLLRVSDVAGGEVLGVVLGFSLGTLMNAVLLMIGLFALRFSAFGSGGEARYYEYGDLVFPILKIVFSSFIGASASYDILSLLSNYFILDTFANVFLEGLIAGAGGVAVYLIILYGMKSEDLESLLESMKRRFFRLGILPAYWNEERTRIE
;
A
#
# COMPACT_ATOMS: atom_id res chain seq x y z
N ASP A 1 -20.40 5.08 -2.90
CA ASP A 1 -19.75 6.37 -3.13
C ASP A 1 -19.72 7.21 -1.85
N ILE A 2 -20.87 7.57 -1.25
CA ILE A 2 -21.00 8.45 -0.07
C ILE A 2 -20.07 8.02 1.07
N TYR A 3 -20.03 6.73 1.41
CA TYR A 3 -19.17 6.18 2.46
C TYR A 3 -17.69 6.41 2.19
N TYR A 4 -17.22 6.15 0.98
CA TYR A 4 -15.81 6.35 0.60
C TYR A 4 -15.43 7.84 0.50
N ALA A 5 -16.36 8.68 0.03
CA ALA A 5 -16.16 10.12 0.03
C ALA A 5 -16.00 10.67 1.46
N ALA A 6 -16.81 10.18 2.41
CA ALA A 6 -16.77 10.61 3.79
C ALA A 6 -15.46 10.27 4.52
N PHE A 7 -14.71 9.27 4.07
CA PHE A 7 -13.38 8.95 4.62
C PHE A 7 -12.29 9.94 4.24
N GLN A 8 -12.43 10.69 3.15
CA GLN A 8 -11.32 11.47 2.59
C GLN A 8 -10.80 12.53 3.56
N ILE A 9 -11.67 13.26 4.23
CA ILE A 9 -11.29 14.30 5.20
C ILE A 9 -10.66 13.67 6.46
N PRO A 10 -11.25 12.65 7.11
CA PRO A 10 -10.63 11.91 8.20
C PRO A 10 -9.26 11.31 7.85
N ASP A 11 -9.08 10.75 6.65
CA ASP A 11 -7.82 10.14 6.22
C ASP A 11 -6.72 11.19 5.99
N VAL A 12 -7.06 12.34 5.39
CA VAL A 12 -6.13 13.48 5.29
C VAL A 12 -5.73 13.97 6.68
N LEU A 13 -6.69 14.14 7.59
CA LEU A 13 -6.41 14.52 8.97
C LEU A 13 -5.52 13.50 9.68
N TYR A 14 -5.82 12.21 9.55
CA TYR A 14 -5.00 11.14 10.11
C TYR A 14 -3.57 11.18 9.57
N THR A 15 -3.40 11.37 8.27
CA THR A 15 -2.08 11.45 7.63
C THR A 15 -1.27 12.65 8.16
N ILE A 16 -1.91 13.81 8.32
CA ILE A 16 -1.29 15.01 8.91
C ILE A 16 -0.93 14.76 10.39
N LEU A 17 -1.82 14.14 11.15
CA LEU A 17 -1.60 13.83 12.57
C LEU A 17 -0.53 12.77 12.78
N LEU A 18 -0.25 11.90 11.80
CA LEU A 18 0.86 10.96 11.84
C LEU A 18 2.23 11.63 12.01
N LEU A 19 2.33 12.97 11.84
CA LEU A 19 3.51 13.76 12.22
C LEU A 19 3.99 13.46 13.65
N GLY A 20 3.05 13.28 14.57
CA GLY A 20 3.37 12.97 15.98
C GLY A 20 3.27 11.48 16.32
N ALA A 21 2.61 10.66 15.48
CA ALA A 21 2.27 9.27 15.78
C ALA A 21 3.04 8.25 14.93
N GLY A 22 3.91 8.69 13.99
CA GLY A 22 4.63 7.78 13.10
C GLY A 22 5.61 6.87 13.84
N SER A 23 5.26 5.59 13.99
CA SER A 23 6.06 4.58 14.69
C SER A 23 7.54 4.53 14.27
N VAL A 24 7.84 4.92 13.04
CA VAL A 24 9.21 4.88 12.49
C VAL A 24 10.15 5.92 13.14
N ALA A 25 9.63 7.09 13.55
CA ALA A 25 10.43 8.08 14.26
C ALA A 25 10.38 7.88 15.78
N ILE A 26 9.25 7.41 16.29
CA ILE A 26 9.06 7.19 17.74
C ILE A 26 9.89 6.01 18.23
N LEU A 27 9.86 4.88 17.49
CA LEU A 27 10.49 3.63 17.91
C LEU A 27 11.98 3.77 18.26
N PRO A 28 12.87 4.36 17.42
CA PRO A 28 14.29 4.49 17.76
C PRO A 28 14.52 5.43 18.95
N ILE A 29 13.80 6.56 19.03
CA ILE A 29 13.92 7.50 20.13
C ILE A 29 13.43 6.87 21.44
N PHE A 30 12.30 6.16 21.40
CA PHE A 30 11.77 5.42 22.53
C PHE A 30 12.77 4.37 23.03
N MET A 31 13.34 3.56 22.11
CA MET A 31 14.31 2.51 22.44
C MET A 31 15.56 3.09 23.09
N GLU A 32 16.09 4.20 22.59
CA GLU A 32 17.26 4.88 23.18
C GLU A 32 16.97 5.35 24.62
N ILE A 33 15.80 6.00 24.82
CA ILE A 33 15.41 6.48 26.15
C ILE A 33 15.13 5.29 27.08
N PHE A 34 14.45 4.25 26.59
CA PHE A 34 14.07 3.08 27.36
C PHE A 34 15.29 2.29 27.86
N GLN A 35 16.32 2.13 27.03
CA GLN A 35 17.56 1.47 27.43
C GLN A 35 18.30 2.23 28.53
N ARG A 36 18.23 3.56 28.55
CA ARG A 36 18.86 4.39 29.58
C ARG A 36 18.03 4.42 30.87
N ASN A 37 16.75 4.65 30.77
CA ASN A 37 15.85 4.74 31.93
C ASN A 37 14.38 4.49 31.54
N PRO A 38 13.76 3.38 31.98
CA PRO A 38 12.36 3.07 31.68
C PRO A 38 11.35 4.13 32.15
N LYS A 39 11.65 4.86 33.26
CA LYS A 39 10.76 5.94 33.73
C LYS A 39 10.75 7.13 32.77
N HIS A 40 11.92 7.52 32.26
CA HIS A 40 11.99 8.59 31.26
C HIS A 40 11.30 8.19 29.93
N ALA A 41 11.31 6.90 29.58
CA ALA A 41 10.55 6.41 28.43
C ALA A 41 9.03 6.54 28.64
N GLU A 42 8.53 6.27 29.85
CA GLU A 42 7.13 6.52 30.21
C GLU A 42 6.77 8.01 30.14
N GLU A 43 7.62 8.88 30.69
CA GLU A 43 7.44 10.33 30.63
C GLU A 43 7.41 10.83 29.17
N PHE A 44 8.33 10.36 28.33
CA PHE A 44 8.35 10.67 26.91
C PHE A 44 7.08 10.24 26.20
N MET A 45 6.60 9.01 26.44
CA MET A 45 5.36 8.50 25.87
C MET A 45 4.16 9.31 26.33
N ASN A 46 4.07 9.68 27.60
CA ASN A 46 2.99 10.48 28.15
C ASN A 46 2.99 11.91 27.57
N ALA A 47 4.16 12.51 27.36
CA ALA A 47 4.30 13.79 26.68
C ALA A 47 3.82 13.70 25.23
N LEU A 48 4.21 12.66 24.50
CA LEU A 48 3.82 12.43 23.12
C LEU A 48 2.31 12.17 22.99
N ILE A 49 1.73 11.31 23.85
CA ILE A 49 0.29 11.04 23.91
C ILE A 49 -0.49 12.32 24.19
N THR A 50 -0.06 13.14 25.15
CA THR A 50 -0.73 14.38 25.51
C THR A 50 -0.67 15.38 24.37
N PHE A 51 0.50 15.58 23.77
CA PHE A 51 0.69 16.44 22.62
C PHE A 51 -0.19 16.03 21.44
N PHE A 52 -0.15 14.73 21.10
CA PHE A 52 -0.95 14.18 20.00
C PHE A 52 -2.45 14.34 20.26
N SER A 53 -2.92 14.03 21.47
CA SER A 53 -4.34 14.18 21.85
C SER A 53 -4.81 15.61 21.69
N PHE A 54 -3.99 16.59 22.13
CA PHE A 54 -4.29 18.02 21.99
C PHE A 54 -4.33 18.46 20.53
N SER A 55 -3.32 18.06 19.74
CA SER A 55 -3.25 18.38 18.31
C SER A 55 -4.40 17.75 17.53
N ALA A 56 -4.73 16.49 17.84
CA ALA A 56 -5.83 15.77 17.21
C ALA A 56 -7.19 16.39 17.57
N PHE A 57 -7.38 16.81 18.83
CA PHE A 57 -8.61 17.51 19.24
C PHE A 57 -8.79 18.81 18.46
N ILE A 58 -7.74 19.63 18.31
CA ILE A 58 -7.79 20.83 17.50
C ILE A 58 -8.11 20.48 16.03
N GLY A 59 -7.42 19.48 15.45
CA GLY A 59 -7.66 19.04 14.08
C GLY A 59 -9.09 18.55 13.86
N ILE A 60 -9.66 17.82 14.82
CA ILE A 60 -11.06 17.36 14.79
C ILE A 60 -12.01 18.56 14.83
N CYS A 61 -11.80 19.52 15.73
CA CYS A 61 -12.63 20.73 15.80
C CYS A 61 -12.59 21.53 14.50
N ILE A 62 -11.41 21.73 13.93
CA ILE A 62 -11.24 22.39 12.63
C ILE A 62 -11.93 21.59 11.54
N GLY A 63 -11.67 20.27 11.45
CA GLY A 63 -12.29 19.37 10.48
C GLY A 63 -13.81 19.35 10.58
N PHE A 64 -14.37 19.35 11.80
CA PHE A 64 -15.81 19.36 12.04
C PHE A 64 -16.47 20.65 11.54
N ILE A 65 -15.82 21.81 11.77
CA ILE A 65 -16.30 23.12 11.32
C ILE A 65 -16.18 23.22 9.79
N LEU A 66 -15.05 22.78 9.24
CA LEU A 66 -14.76 22.89 7.81
C LEU A 66 -15.39 21.76 6.97
N ALA A 67 -15.92 20.70 7.58
CA ALA A 67 -16.49 19.56 6.86
C ALA A 67 -17.51 19.96 5.78
N PRO A 68 -18.47 20.89 6.00
CA PRO A 68 -19.38 21.32 4.95
C PRO A 68 -18.65 21.94 3.76
N SER A 69 -17.83 22.96 4.01
CA SER A 69 -17.11 23.70 2.96
C SER A 69 -16.14 22.80 2.18
N LEU A 70 -15.41 21.93 2.88
CA LEU A 70 -14.51 20.98 2.24
C LEU A 70 -15.27 19.92 1.42
N SER A 71 -16.39 19.41 1.94
CA SER A 71 -17.18 18.41 1.19
C SER A 71 -17.79 19.00 -0.08
N HIS A 72 -18.31 20.25 -0.03
CA HIS A 72 -18.78 20.97 -1.22
C HIS A 72 -17.68 21.19 -2.26
N ALA A 73 -16.47 21.56 -1.79
CA ALA A 73 -15.33 21.79 -2.69
C ALA A 73 -14.77 20.50 -3.30
N LEU A 74 -14.72 19.43 -2.49
CA LEU A 74 -14.11 18.15 -2.91
C LEU A 74 -15.05 17.28 -3.77
N PHE A 75 -16.37 17.34 -3.54
CA PHE A 75 -17.34 16.45 -4.19
C PHE A 75 -18.45 17.23 -4.92
N PRO A 76 -18.09 18.03 -5.94
CA PRO A 76 -19.05 18.89 -6.64
C PRO A 76 -20.09 18.10 -7.47
N GLY A 77 -19.86 16.80 -7.71
CA GLY A 77 -20.77 15.95 -8.46
C GLY A 77 -21.92 15.34 -7.64
N PHE A 78 -21.90 15.48 -6.30
CA PHE A 78 -22.97 14.97 -5.46
C PHE A 78 -24.15 15.96 -5.38
N ASP A 79 -25.36 15.39 -5.39
CA ASP A 79 -26.56 16.14 -5.07
C ASP A 79 -26.60 16.57 -3.58
N ALA A 80 -27.47 17.52 -3.25
CA ALA A 80 -27.54 18.09 -1.91
C ALA A 80 -27.80 17.03 -0.82
N ALA A 81 -28.64 16.03 -1.09
CA ALA A 81 -28.98 14.98 -0.15
C ALA A 81 -27.80 14.05 0.11
N SER A 82 -27.07 13.64 -0.92
CA SER A 82 -25.85 12.83 -0.81
C SER A 82 -24.74 13.60 -0.08
N LEU A 83 -24.60 14.87 -0.37
CA LEU A 83 -23.59 15.71 0.25
C LEU A 83 -23.84 15.92 1.75
N GLU A 84 -25.10 16.11 2.18
CA GLU A 84 -25.47 16.14 3.60
C GLU A 84 -25.08 14.84 4.32
N GLN A 85 -25.29 13.69 3.66
CA GLN A 85 -24.88 12.40 4.20
C GLN A 85 -23.34 12.29 4.32
N VAL A 86 -22.58 12.73 3.29
CA VAL A 86 -21.12 12.78 3.34
C VAL A 86 -20.66 13.62 4.52
N ILE A 87 -21.20 14.83 4.69
CA ILE A 87 -20.85 15.74 5.79
C ILE A 87 -21.12 15.09 7.15
N LEU A 88 -22.29 14.48 7.29
CA LEU A 88 -22.67 13.81 8.54
C LEU A 88 -21.74 12.64 8.87
N LEU A 89 -21.49 11.75 7.90
CA LEU A 89 -20.58 10.61 8.10
C LEU A 89 -19.15 11.08 8.35
N THR A 90 -18.67 12.09 7.63
CA THR A 90 -17.34 12.70 7.86
C THR A 90 -17.22 13.17 9.32
N ARG A 91 -18.21 13.94 9.82
CA ARG A 91 -18.20 14.42 11.20
C ARG A 91 -18.16 13.30 12.23
N ILE A 92 -18.89 12.21 12.00
CA ILE A 92 -18.84 11.02 12.87
C ILE A 92 -17.44 10.42 12.81
N MET A 93 -16.90 10.18 11.61
CA MET A 93 -15.63 9.49 11.42
C MET A 93 -14.39 10.31 11.80
N LEU A 94 -14.49 11.64 11.97
CA LEU A 94 -13.38 12.49 12.46
C LEU A 94 -12.82 12.05 13.83
N ILE A 95 -13.56 11.25 14.59
CA ILE A 95 -13.08 10.67 15.86
C ILE A 95 -12.04 9.57 15.62
N SER A 96 -12.13 8.83 14.50
CA SER A 96 -11.25 7.69 14.21
C SER A 96 -9.76 8.05 14.10
N PRO A 97 -9.32 9.19 13.50
CA PRO A 97 -7.94 9.64 13.52
C PRO A 97 -7.32 9.78 14.91
N LEU A 98 -8.08 10.26 15.88
CA LEU A 98 -7.63 10.37 17.28
C LEU A 98 -7.36 8.97 17.86
N LEU A 99 -8.32 8.06 17.74
CA LEU A 99 -8.23 6.72 18.32
C LEU A 99 -7.10 5.91 17.67
N LEU A 100 -7.03 5.92 16.34
CA LEU A 100 -6.01 5.19 15.59
C LEU A 100 -4.62 5.79 15.79
N GLY A 101 -4.52 7.11 15.87
CA GLY A 101 -3.24 7.78 16.11
C GLY A 101 -2.70 7.52 17.52
N LEU A 102 -3.54 7.57 18.55
CA LEU A 102 -3.17 7.15 19.90
C LEU A 102 -2.72 5.70 19.93
N SER A 103 -3.47 4.82 19.27
CA SER A 103 -3.10 3.42 19.13
C SER A 103 -1.75 3.24 18.44
N GLY A 104 -1.46 4.02 17.38
CA GLY A 104 -0.17 4.01 16.67
C GLY A 104 1.01 4.43 17.55
N ILE A 105 0.82 5.40 18.45
CA ILE A 105 1.84 5.80 19.43
C ILE A 105 2.12 4.66 20.40
N LEU A 106 1.07 4.08 21.01
CA LEU A 106 1.22 2.95 21.94
C LEU A 106 1.86 1.74 21.26
N MET A 107 1.50 1.49 20.00
CA MET A 107 2.04 0.41 19.18
C MET A 107 3.57 0.51 19.02
N SER A 108 4.15 1.70 19.03
CA SER A 108 5.61 1.87 18.98
C SER A 108 6.31 1.29 20.21
N ALA A 109 5.75 1.48 21.41
CA ALA A 109 6.26 0.87 22.64
C ALA A 109 6.05 -0.65 22.67
N VAL A 110 4.91 -1.13 22.15
CA VAL A 110 4.59 -2.55 22.02
C VAL A 110 5.55 -3.25 21.07
N GLN A 111 5.87 -2.63 19.93
CA GLN A 111 6.88 -3.14 18.98
C GLN A 111 8.29 -3.14 19.59
N ALA A 112 8.69 -2.08 20.30
CA ALA A 112 9.95 -2.00 21.01
C ALA A 112 10.14 -3.16 22.00
N SER A 113 9.04 -3.60 22.60
CA SER A 113 9.00 -4.73 23.52
C SER A 113 8.87 -6.10 22.85
N GLN A 114 9.01 -6.16 21.51
CA GLN A 114 8.93 -7.36 20.67
C GLN A 114 7.59 -8.14 20.76
N LYS A 115 6.51 -7.49 21.20
CA LYS A 115 5.17 -8.08 21.30
C LYS A 115 4.42 -8.02 19.97
N PHE A 116 4.99 -8.63 18.92
CA PHE A 116 4.48 -8.55 17.54
C PHE A 116 3.08 -9.13 17.33
N ILE A 117 2.67 -10.10 18.16
CA ILE A 117 1.29 -10.67 18.09
C ILE A 117 0.25 -9.59 18.37
N ALA A 118 0.47 -8.74 19.37
CA ALA A 118 -0.45 -7.66 19.69
C ALA A 118 -0.58 -6.64 18.55
N TYR A 119 0.54 -6.37 17.88
CA TYR A 119 0.55 -5.58 16.65
C TYR A 119 -0.31 -6.19 15.54
N ALA A 120 -0.14 -7.48 15.25
CA ALA A 120 -0.88 -8.15 14.19
C ALA A 120 -2.38 -8.27 14.50
N VAL A 121 -2.74 -8.54 15.77
CA VAL A 121 -4.13 -8.68 16.23
C VAL A 121 -4.88 -7.35 16.12
N SER A 122 -4.23 -6.20 16.32
CA SER A 122 -4.92 -4.91 16.30
C SER A 122 -5.64 -4.62 14.96
N GLY A 123 -5.02 -4.95 13.84
CA GLY A 123 -5.65 -4.81 12.52
C GLY A 123 -6.86 -5.74 12.32
N ILE A 124 -6.80 -6.94 12.90
CA ILE A 124 -7.91 -7.91 12.84
C ILE A 124 -9.11 -7.37 13.63
N VAL A 125 -8.90 -6.94 14.89
CA VAL A 125 -10.00 -6.45 15.74
C VAL A 125 -10.60 -5.14 15.22
N TYR A 126 -9.81 -4.32 14.50
CA TYR A 126 -10.32 -3.15 13.78
C TYR A 126 -11.37 -3.57 12.74
N ASN A 127 -11.05 -4.54 11.91
CA ASN A 127 -11.97 -5.06 10.89
C ASN A 127 -13.19 -5.75 11.51
N ILE A 128 -13.01 -6.49 12.63
CA ILE A 128 -14.14 -7.06 13.39
C ILE A 128 -15.11 -5.96 13.83
N GLY A 129 -14.61 -4.83 14.32
CA GLY A 129 -15.45 -3.69 14.69
C GLY A 129 -16.28 -3.15 13.53
N ILE A 130 -15.69 -3.06 12.33
CA ILE A 130 -16.41 -2.65 11.12
C ILE A 130 -17.48 -3.69 10.75
N ILE A 131 -17.17 -4.99 10.80
CA ILE A 131 -18.10 -6.08 10.52
C ILE A 131 -19.29 -6.05 11.51
N VAL A 132 -19.02 -5.85 12.81
CA VAL A 132 -20.07 -5.67 13.82
C VAL A 132 -20.94 -4.46 13.48
N GLY A 133 -20.35 -3.34 13.04
CA GLY A 133 -21.08 -2.17 12.56
C GLY A 133 -22.02 -2.51 11.41
N ILE A 134 -21.53 -3.25 10.42
CA ILE A 134 -22.35 -3.68 9.27
C ILE A 134 -23.51 -4.56 9.70
N LEU A 135 -23.25 -5.55 10.53
CA LEU A 135 -24.26 -6.56 10.89
C LEU A 135 -25.29 -6.04 11.90
N PHE A 136 -24.87 -5.21 12.86
CA PHE A 136 -25.71 -4.79 13.97
C PHE A 136 -26.15 -3.33 13.95
N PHE A 137 -25.36 -2.42 13.36
CA PHE A 137 -25.71 -1.00 13.36
C PHE A 137 -26.38 -0.54 12.07
N VAL A 138 -25.97 -1.09 10.91
CA VAL A 138 -26.57 -0.71 9.62
C VAL A 138 -28.07 -1.00 9.56
N PRO A 139 -28.61 -2.12 10.07
CA PRO A 139 -30.05 -2.38 10.05
C PRO A 139 -30.89 -1.30 10.78
N TYR A 140 -30.33 -0.64 11.80
CA TYR A 140 -31.03 0.35 12.61
C TYR A 140 -30.70 1.80 12.20
N PHE A 141 -29.46 2.06 11.75
CA PHE A 141 -28.96 3.43 11.52
C PHE A 141 -28.59 3.69 10.06
N GLY A 142 -28.79 2.73 9.16
CA GLY A 142 -28.40 2.86 7.75
C GLY A 142 -26.91 3.16 7.58
N LEU A 143 -26.57 4.09 6.69
CA LEU A 143 -25.16 4.48 6.44
C LEU A 143 -24.43 4.99 7.69
N LYS A 144 -25.12 5.60 8.65
CA LYS A 144 -24.52 5.99 9.94
C LYS A 144 -23.96 4.80 10.69
N GLY A 145 -24.58 3.63 10.56
CA GLY A 145 -24.12 2.37 11.16
C GLY A 145 -22.74 1.96 10.66
N LEU A 146 -22.41 2.22 9.40
CA LEU A 146 -21.07 1.98 8.86
C LEU A 146 -20.03 2.87 9.56
N ALA A 147 -20.30 4.18 9.67
CA ALA A 147 -19.41 5.11 10.35
C ALA A 147 -19.19 4.77 11.83
N LEU A 148 -20.26 4.36 12.53
CA LEU A 148 -20.17 3.87 13.91
C LEU A 148 -19.36 2.58 14.02
N GLY A 149 -19.46 1.67 13.03
CA GLY A 149 -18.63 0.48 12.94
C GLY A 149 -17.13 0.79 12.81
N VAL A 150 -16.77 1.81 12.01
CA VAL A 150 -15.39 2.30 11.90
C VAL A 150 -14.86 2.81 13.24
N ILE A 151 -15.68 3.59 13.97
CA ILE A 151 -15.30 4.08 15.31
C ILE A 151 -15.13 2.90 16.27
N LEU A 152 -16.07 1.94 16.27
CA LEU A 152 -15.98 0.74 17.11
C LEU A 152 -14.69 -0.04 16.80
N GLY A 153 -14.35 -0.20 15.52
CA GLY A 153 -13.09 -0.79 15.08
C GLY A 153 -11.87 -0.04 15.62
N ALA A 154 -11.88 1.30 15.53
CA ALA A 154 -10.80 2.15 16.06
C ALA A 154 -10.68 2.04 17.60
N VAL A 155 -11.79 1.93 18.31
CA VAL A 155 -11.81 1.66 19.76
C VAL A 155 -11.20 0.29 20.06
N PHE A 156 -11.59 -0.76 19.37
CA PHE A 156 -11.03 -2.10 19.56
C PHE A 156 -9.52 -2.13 19.26
N HIS A 157 -9.10 -1.45 18.19
CA HIS A 157 -7.68 -1.29 17.86
C HIS A 157 -6.92 -0.61 19.01
N LEU A 158 -7.44 0.49 19.55
CA LEU A 158 -6.83 1.20 20.68
C LEU A 158 -6.79 0.33 21.95
N ILE A 159 -7.90 -0.31 22.32
CA ILE A 159 -7.98 -1.16 23.52
C ILE A 159 -6.94 -2.28 23.46
N SER A 160 -6.76 -2.90 22.28
CA SER A 160 -5.77 -3.97 22.11
C SER A 160 -4.33 -3.50 22.42
N GLN A 161 -3.99 -2.25 22.07
CA GLN A 161 -2.67 -1.67 22.37
C GLN A 161 -2.55 -1.19 23.82
N VAL A 162 -3.59 -0.57 24.36
CA VAL A 162 -3.63 -0.11 25.76
C VAL A 162 -3.44 -1.27 26.73
N GLN A 163 -4.11 -2.40 26.49
CA GLN A 163 -3.98 -3.59 27.33
C GLN A 163 -2.53 -4.09 27.41
N VAL A 164 -1.87 -4.18 26.25
CA VAL A 164 -0.46 -4.62 26.20
C VAL A 164 0.47 -3.57 26.81
N TYR A 165 0.25 -2.28 26.53
CA TYR A 165 1.02 -1.18 27.09
C TYR A 165 1.00 -1.20 28.64
N TYR A 166 -0.17 -1.42 29.23
CA TYR A 166 -0.28 -1.58 30.69
C TYR A 166 0.37 -2.84 31.22
N SER A 167 0.36 -3.94 30.47
CA SER A 167 1.06 -5.17 30.85
C SER A 167 2.58 -5.03 30.86
N LEU A 168 3.14 -4.02 30.16
CA LEU A 168 4.56 -3.66 30.19
C LEU A 168 4.95 -2.79 31.40
N GLY A 169 3.98 -2.46 32.25
CA GLY A 169 4.19 -1.64 33.45
C GLY A 169 4.02 -0.14 33.25
N PHE A 170 3.80 0.31 32.02
CA PHE A 170 3.59 1.72 31.70
C PHE A 170 2.19 2.19 32.09
N ARG A 171 2.04 3.49 32.33
CA ARG A 171 0.76 4.13 32.64
C ARG A 171 0.55 5.36 31.77
N ILE A 172 -0.67 5.55 31.28
CA ILE A 172 -1.04 6.76 30.52
C ILE A 172 -1.43 7.84 31.53
N ARG A 173 -0.68 8.94 31.51
CA ARG A 173 -0.93 10.11 32.37
C ARG A 173 -0.77 11.39 31.56
N PRO A 174 -1.76 12.28 31.53
CA PRO A 174 -1.61 13.56 30.87
C PRO A 174 -0.56 14.39 31.61
N VAL A 175 0.32 15.05 30.85
CA VAL A 175 1.39 15.90 31.38
C VAL A 175 1.23 17.34 30.90
N ARG A 176 1.59 18.33 31.75
CA ARG A 176 1.45 19.75 31.38
C ARG A 176 2.57 20.20 30.43
N ASP A 177 3.79 19.76 30.68
CA ASP A 177 4.93 20.05 29.79
C ASP A 177 5.09 18.90 28.79
N PHE A 178 4.29 18.92 27.74
CA PHE A 178 4.29 17.88 26.70
C PHE A 178 5.17 18.24 25.50
N PHE A 179 5.64 19.48 25.34
CA PHE A 179 6.47 19.89 24.21
C PHE A 179 7.96 19.82 24.52
N THR A 180 8.40 18.67 25.03
CA THR A 180 9.78 18.39 25.43
C THR A 180 10.74 18.37 24.24
N PRO A 181 12.09 18.51 24.47
CA PRO A 181 13.07 18.37 23.40
C PRO A 181 12.99 17.05 22.63
N ALA A 182 12.67 15.94 23.31
CA ALA A 182 12.48 14.63 22.66
C ALA A 182 11.27 14.63 21.73
N VAL A 183 10.15 15.21 22.15
CA VAL A 183 8.95 15.36 21.31
C VAL A 183 9.22 16.25 20.09
N ARG A 184 9.95 17.38 20.28
CA ARG A 184 10.38 18.22 19.16
C ARG A 184 11.26 17.47 18.17
N GLY A 185 12.15 16.58 18.67
CA GLY A 185 13.00 15.72 17.84
C GLY A 185 12.17 14.79 16.95
N VAL A 186 11.12 14.15 17.50
CA VAL A 186 10.17 13.33 16.71
C VAL A 186 9.56 14.15 15.58
N PHE A 187 9.11 15.39 15.88
CA PHE A 187 8.52 16.27 14.88
C PHE A 187 9.49 16.63 13.76
N ALA A 188 10.69 17.09 14.12
CA ALA A 188 11.68 17.52 13.14
C ALA A 188 12.04 16.41 12.13
N VAL A 189 12.15 15.16 12.63
CA VAL A 189 12.46 13.99 11.79
C VAL A 189 11.24 13.56 10.95
N SER A 190 10.03 13.68 11.50
CA SER A 190 8.81 13.20 10.85
C SER A 190 8.25 14.17 9.80
N LEU A 191 8.46 15.49 9.96
CA LEU A 191 7.81 16.52 9.15
C LEU A 191 7.97 16.35 7.63
N PRO A 192 9.18 16.21 7.05
CA PRO A 192 9.32 16.07 5.61
C PRO A 192 8.61 14.81 5.07
N ARG A 193 8.64 13.74 5.86
CA ARG A 193 8.03 12.45 5.50
C ARG A 193 6.51 12.53 5.48
N VAL A 194 5.91 13.17 6.47
CA VAL A 194 4.46 13.33 6.54
C VAL A 194 3.95 14.24 5.44
N ILE A 195 4.69 15.31 5.11
CA ILE A 195 4.34 16.15 3.96
C ILE A 195 4.33 15.32 2.67
N ALA A 196 5.32 14.43 2.46
CA ALA A 196 5.35 13.55 1.30
C ALA A 196 4.17 12.55 1.28
N LEU A 197 3.81 11.96 2.43
CA LEU A 197 2.64 11.09 2.56
C LEU A 197 1.33 11.86 2.34
N SER A 198 1.25 13.10 2.82
CA SER A 198 0.09 13.97 2.63
C SER A 198 -0.14 14.29 1.15
N PHE A 199 0.90 14.45 0.35
CA PHE A 199 0.73 14.62 -1.10
C PHE A 199 0.07 13.41 -1.76
N THR A 200 0.45 12.19 -1.37
CA THR A 200 -0.21 10.98 -1.88
C THR A 200 -1.68 10.93 -1.48
N GLN A 201 -2.00 11.23 -0.22
CA GLN A 201 -3.38 11.24 0.27
C GLN A 201 -4.22 12.34 -0.38
N ILE A 202 -3.66 13.54 -0.55
CA ILE A 202 -4.32 14.66 -1.24
C ILE A 202 -4.57 14.30 -2.72
N THR A 203 -3.62 13.63 -3.39
CA THR A 203 -3.81 13.14 -4.77
C THR A 203 -5.02 12.21 -4.85
N LEU A 204 -5.10 11.22 -3.98
CA LEU A 204 -6.25 10.31 -3.91
C LEU A 204 -7.56 11.06 -3.68
N THR A 205 -7.57 12.01 -2.73
CA THR A 205 -8.74 12.81 -2.41
C THR A 205 -9.21 13.65 -3.60
N ILE A 206 -8.29 14.29 -4.34
CA ILE A 206 -8.63 15.05 -5.55
C ILE A 206 -9.18 14.13 -6.65
N LEU A 207 -8.54 12.98 -6.89
CA LEU A 207 -8.99 12.02 -7.89
C LEU A 207 -10.37 11.43 -7.54
N ILE A 208 -10.65 11.18 -6.27
CA ILE A 208 -11.99 10.77 -5.79
C ILE A 208 -12.98 11.93 -5.97
N GLY A 209 -12.55 13.18 -5.78
CA GLY A 209 -13.34 14.36 -6.10
C GLY A 209 -13.73 14.42 -7.59
N ILE A 210 -12.78 14.15 -8.49
CA ILE A 210 -13.08 14.03 -9.93
C ILE A 210 -14.05 12.87 -10.18
N ALA A 211 -13.83 11.70 -9.56
CA ALA A 211 -14.73 10.57 -9.69
C ALA A 211 -16.15 10.85 -9.20
N SER A 212 -16.36 11.80 -8.27
CA SER A 212 -17.69 12.21 -7.82
C SER A 212 -18.53 12.87 -8.92
N THR A 213 -17.89 13.47 -9.94
CA THR A 213 -18.56 14.11 -11.07
C THR A 213 -18.94 13.15 -12.20
N LEU A 214 -18.57 11.89 -12.07
CA LEU A 214 -18.81 10.83 -13.05
C LEU A 214 -20.09 10.04 -12.71
N HIS A 215 -20.28 8.93 -13.42
CA HIS A 215 -21.42 8.05 -13.19
C HIS A 215 -21.47 7.56 -11.72
N GLN A 216 -22.68 7.40 -11.19
CA GLN A 216 -22.90 6.84 -9.84
C GLN A 216 -22.24 5.46 -9.72
N GLY A 217 -21.46 5.25 -8.65
CA GLY A 217 -20.66 4.04 -8.45
C GLY A 217 -19.18 4.21 -8.79
N SER A 218 -18.78 5.28 -9.49
CA SER A 218 -17.39 5.50 -9.91
C SER A 218 -16.39 5.52 -8.75
N ILE A 219 -16.72 6.18 -7.64
CA ILE A 219 -15.87 6.20 -6.45
C ILE A 219 -15.72 4.79 -5.88
N ALA A 220 -16.80 4.02 -5.80
CA ALA A 220 -16.77 2.66 -5.29
C ALA A 220 -15.93 1.74 -6.18
N VAL A 221 -16.08 1.82 -7.51
CA VAL A 221 -15.27 1.07 -8.47
C VAL A 221 -13.77 1.36 -8.29
N PHE A 222 -13.39 2.65 -8.21
CA PHE A 222 -12.00 3.05 -7.98
C PHE A 222 -11.47 2.48 -6.67
N GLN A 223 -12.21 2.63 -5.57
CA GLN A 223 -11.78 2.18 -4.25
C GLN A 223 -11.70 0.66 -4.11
N PHE A 224 -12.66 -0.07 -4.68
CA PHE A 224 -12.62 -1.52 -4.70
C PHE A 224 -11.40 -2.03 -5.47
N ALA A 225 -11.17 -1.49 -6.66
CA ALA A 225 -10.01 -1.85 -7.47
C ALA A 225 -8.69 -1.50 -6.75
N ASN A 226 -8.60 -0.33 -6.12
CA ASN A 226 -7.43 0.12 -5.38
C ASN A 226 -7.14 -0.78 -4.18
N ASN A 227 -8.16 -1.14 -3.39
CA ASN A 227 -8.00 -2.02 -2.22
C ASN A 227 -7.49 -3.42 -2.62
N LEU A 228 -7.99 -3.98 -3.74
CA LEU A 228 -7.50 -5.25 -4.26
C LEU A 228 -6.03 -5.17 -4.71
N GLY A 229 -5.62 -4.04 -5.31
CA GLY A 229 -4.25 -3.81 -5.76
C GLY A 229 -3.23 -3.72 -4.62
N PHE A 230 -3.63 -3.28 -3.42
CA PHE A 230 -2.72 -3.13 -2.29
C PHE A 230 -2.28 -4.44 -1.62
N LEU A 231 -3.01 -5.53 -1.77
CA LEU A 231 -2.70 -6.81 -1.10
C LEU A 231 -1.29 -7.34 -1.43
N PRO A 232 -0.86 -7.43 -2.70
CA PRO A 232 0.48 -7.91 -3.04
C PRO A 232 1.60 -6.98 -2.58
N LEU A 233 1.32 -5.66 -2.56
CA LEU A 233 2.29 -4.64 -2.18
C LEU A 233 2.80 -4.82 -0.76
N GLY A 234 1.88 -5.04 0.19
CA GLY A 234 2.21 -5.22 1.60
C GLY A 234 3.09 -6.43 1.86
N ILE A 235 2.84 -7.54 1.16
CA ILE A 235 3.55 -8.80 1.35
C ILE A 235 4.98 -8.71 0.79
N PHE A 236 5.13 -8.29 -0.46
CA PHE A 236 6.41 -8.38 -1.16
C PHE A 236 7.20 -7.08 -1.11
N ALA A 237 6.66 -5.96 -1.57
CA ALA A 237 7.44 -4.73 -1.69
C ALA A 237 7.83 -4.13 -0.33
N VAL A 238 6.87 -4.01 0.59
CA VAL A 238 7.13 -3.45 1.93
C VAL A 238 8.06 -4.34 2.73
N GLY A 239 7.89 -5.66 2.65
CA GLY A 239 8.73 -6.64 3.35
C GLY A 239 10.19 -6.54 2.94
N TYR A 240 10.48 -6.64 1.64
CA TYR A 240 11.85 -6.55 1.12
C TYR A 240 12.47 -5.17 1.32
N ALA A 241 11.73 -4.09 1.08
CA ALA A 241 12.24 -2.74 1.29
C ALA A 241 12.62 -2.50 2.77
N THR A 242 11.86 -3.06 3.71
CA THR A 242 12.16 -2.96 5.14
C THR A 242 13.40 -3.76 5.52
N ALA A 243 13.58 -4.96 4.95
CA ALA A 243 14.76 -5.80 5.17
C ALA A 243 16.05 -5.21 4.55
N LEU A 244 15.94 -4.49 3.44
CA LEU A 244 17.08 -3.87 2.75
C LEU A 244 17.51 -2.53 3.37
N PHE A 245 16.61 -1.83 4.06
CA PHE A 245 16.89 -0.49 4.60
C PHE A 245 18.12 -0.42 5.51
N PRO A 246 18.38 -1.35 6.47
CA PRO A 246 19.60 -1.36 7.28
C PRO A 246 20.86 -1.48 6.42
N ARG A 247 20.84 -2.35 5.37
CA ARG A 247 21.98 -2.51 4.46
C ARG A 247 22.27 -1.25 3.66
N PHE A 248 21.20 -0.58 3.16
CA PHE A 248 21.37 0.73 2.51
C PHE A 248 22.01 1.76 3.43
N SER A 249 21.55 1.83 4.68
CA SER A 249 22.06 2.79 5.67
C SER A 249 23.51 2.49 6.04
N GLU A 250 23.88 1.23 6.24
CA GLU A 250 25.24 0.81 6.54
C GLU A 250 26.21 1.15 5.39
N ASN A 251 25.84 0.79 4.16
CA ASN A 251 26.68 1.06 2.99
C ASN A 251 26.82 2.57 2.71
N ALA A 252 25.73 3.33 2.90
CA ALA A 252 25.78 4.80 2.79
C ALA A 252 26.73 5.43 3.82
N LEU A 253 26.68 4.98 5.08
CA LEU A 253 27.58 5.46 6.15
C LEU A 253 29.05 5.10 5.90
N ARG A 254 29.32 3.92 5.31
CA ARG A 254 30.67 3.49 4.94
C ARG A 254 31.20 4.17 3.66
N GLY A 255 30.37 4.89 2.92
CA GLY A 255 30.71 5.44 1.62
C GLY A 255 30.90 4.36 0.54
N ASP A 256 30.41 3.13 0.77
CA ASP A 256 30.51 2.02 -0.17
C ASP A 256 29.37 2.08 -1.20
N GLY A 257 29.59 2.87 -2.24
CA GLY A 257 28.64 3.03 -3.34
C GLY A 257 28.39 1.74 -4.10
N ARG A 258 29.41 0.86 -4.22
CA ARG A 258 29.29 -0.42 -4.90
C ARG A 258 28.29 -1.32 -4.18
N ALA A 259 28.52 -1.63 -2.92
CA ALA A 259 27.63 -2.48 -2.14
C ALA A 259 26.22 -1.86 -1.98
N PHE A 260 26.10 -0.52 -1.98
CA PHE A 260 24.81 0.16 -1.96
C PHE A 260 24.00 -0.14 -3.21
N PHE A 261 24.57 0.03 -4.41
CA PHE A 261 23.86 -0.23 -5.66
C PHE A 261 23.65 -1.73 -5.93
N GLU A 262 24.57 -2.61 -5.53
CA GLU A 262 24.36 -4.07 -5.57
C GLU A 262 23.10 -4.46 -4.77
N ASN A 263 22.95 -3.93 -3.55
CA ASN A 263 21.73 -4.14 -2.76
C ASN A 263 20.49 -3.51 -3.39
N LEU A 264 20.62 -2.36 -4.08
CA LEU A 264 19.52 -1.74 -4.81
C LEU A 264 19.06 -2.62 -5.98
N PHE A 265 19.99 -3.09 -6.80
CA PHE A 265 19.67 -3.97 -7.94
C PHE A 265 19.08 -5.30 -7.47
N PHE A 266 19.63 -5.88 -6.40
CA PHE A 266 19.02 -7.04 -5.76
C PHE A 266 17.57 -6.75 -5.32
N GLY A 267 17.31 -5.60 -4.69
CA GLY A 267 15.97 -5.19 -4.27
C GLY A 267 15.00 -5.05 -5.44
N ILE A 268 15.44 -4.43 -6.55
CA ILE A 268 14.64 -4.30 -7.77
C ILE A 268 14.35 -5.69 -8.37
N ARG A 269 15.35 -6.56 -8.48
CA ARG A 269 15.22 -7.90 -9.04
C ARG A 269 14.24 -8.76 -8.22
N ILE A 270 14.43 -8.82 -6.91
CA ILE A 270 13.62 -9.70 -6.05
C ILE A 270 12.16 -9.23 -5.94
N VAL A 271 11.92 -7.92 -5.92
CA VAL A 271 10.55 -7.39 -5.96
C VAL A 271 9.92 -7.63 -7.34
N SER A 272 10.68 -7.46 -8.43
CA SER A 272 10.21 -7.78 -9.78
C SER A 272 9.88 -9.27 -9.93
N PHE A 273 10.69 -10.15 -9.36
CA PHE A 273 10.48 -11.61 -9.37
C PHE A 273 9.10 -12.01 -8.81
N TRP A 274 8.60 -11.31 -7.79
CA TRP A 274 7.29 -11.58 -7.19
C TRP A 274 6.16 -10.76 -7.81
N VAL A 275 6.39 -9.46 -8.01
CA VAL A 275 5.32 -8.53 -8.40
C VAL A 275 4.98 -8.65 -9.88
N VAL A 276 5.97 -8.83 -10.78
CA VAL A 276 5.69 -8.89 -12.22
C VAL A 276 4.79 -10.07 -12.59
N PRO A 277 5.07 -11.33 -12.17
CA PRO A 277 4.15 -12.44 -12.47
C PRO A 277 2.78 -12.24 -11.82
N MET A 278 2.70 -11.65 -10.62
CA MET A 278 1.42 -11.32 -9.99
C MET A 278 0.62 -10.32 -10.82
N VAL A 279 1.26 -9.29 -11.37
CA VAL A 279 0.59 -8.32 -12.26
C VAL A 279 0.03 -9.02 -13.49
N PHE A 280 0.84 -9.80 -14.19
CA PHE A 280 0.42 -10.50 -15.41
C PHE A 280 -0.70 -11.50 -15.15
N LEU A 281 -0.57 -12.34 -14.13
CA LEU A 281 -1.60 -13.32 -13.74
C LEU A 281 -2.88 -12.63 -13.27
N SER A 282 -2.76 -11.56 -12.46
CA SER A 282 -3.93 -10.83 -11.98
C SER A 282 -4.68 -10.10 -13.10
N ILE A 283 -4.00 -9.65 -14.16
CA ILE A 283 -4.65 -9.10 -15.36
C ILE A 283 -5.51 -10.17 -16.03
N VAL A 284 -5.02 -11.41 -16.16
CA VAL A 284 -5.79 -12.52 -16.73
C VAL A 284 -6.95 -12.91 -15.81
N LEU A 285 -6.69 -13.04 -14.52
CA LEU A 285 -7.64 -13.49 -13.50
C LEU A 285 -8.53 -12.35 -12.94
N ARG A 286 -8.44 -11.13 -13.47
CA ARG A 286 -9.07 -9.93 -12.89
C ARG A 286 -10.54 -10.08 -12.55
N ALA A 287 -11.31 -10.69 -13.46
CA ALA A 287 -12.75 -10.90 -13.25
C ALA A 287 -13.01 -11.92 -12.13
N HIS A 288 -12.23 -13.01 -12.06
CA HIS A 288 -12.33 -14.01 -11.00
C HIS A 288 -11.98 -13.41 -9.64
N ILE A 289 -10.87 -12.66 -9.55
CA ILE A 289 -10.44 -11.98 -8.31
C ILE A 289 -11.53 -11.04 -7.81
N VAL A 290 -12.05 -10.17 -8.68
CA VAL A 290 -13.11 -9.22 -8.32
C VAL A 290 -14.40 -9.96 -7.95
N ARG A 291 -14.80 -10.98 -8.70
CA ARG A 291 -16.01 -11.75 -8.43
C ARG A 291 -15.95 -12.52 -7.13
N VAL A 292 -14.81 -13.13 -6.83
CA VAL A 292 -14.57 -13.84 -5.55
C VAL A 292 -14.59 -12.87 -4.37
N ALA A 293 -13.98 -11.68 -4.53
CA ALA A 293 -13.88 -10.71 -3.44
C ALA A 293 -15.18 -9.93 -3.19
N LEU A 294 -15.92 -9.59 -4.26
CA LEU A 294 -17.01 -8.62 -4.21
C LEU A 294 -18.34 -9.14 -4.79
N GLY A 295 -18.35 -10.31 -5.42
CA GLY A 295 -19.49 -10.83 -6.19
C GLY A 295 -20.66 -11.32 -5.35
N ALA A 296 -21.14 -10.51 -4.40
CA ALA A 296 -22.28 -10.83 -3.54
C ALA A 296 -23.27 -9.67 -3.47
N GLY A 297 -24.52 -9.97 -3.15
CA GLY A 297 -25.58 -8.97 -2.97
C GLY A 297 -25.90 -8.21 -4.25
N ALA A 298 -25.88 -6.88 -4.18
CA ALA A 298 -26.21 -5.99 -5.30
C ALA A 298 -25.08 -5.79 -6.32
N PHE A 299 -23.90 -6.44 -6.13
CA PHE A 299 -22.77 -6.32 -7.02
C PHE A 299 -22.93 -7.22 -8.25
N ASP A 300 -23.48 -6.66 -9.32
CA ASP A 300 -23.82 -7.36 -10.56
C ASP A 300 -22.60 -7.65 -11.46
N TRP A 301 -22.87 -8.25 -12.64
CA TRP A 301 -21.82 -8.58 -13.61
C TRP A 301 -21.23 -7.33 -14.28
N GLY A 302 -22.02 -6.27 -14.52
CA GLY A 302 -21.55 -4.99 -15.05
C GLY A 302 -20.55 -4.34 -14.11
N ASN A 303 -20.89 -4.26 -12.81
CA ASN A 303 -20.01 -3.78 -11.75
C ASN A 303 -18.74 -4.62 -11.63
N THR A 304 -18.84 -5.94 -11.76
CA THR A 304 -17.68 -6.85 -11.77
C THR A 304 -16.73 -6.52 -12.92
N ARG A 305 -17.25 -6.35 -14.14
CA ARG A 305 -16.43 -6.07 -15.33
C ARG A 305 -15.76 -4.70 -15.23
N LEU A 306 -16.49 -3.66 -14.82
CA LEU A 306 -15.93 -2.32 -14.69
C LEU A 306 -14.85 -2.26 -13.58
N THR A 307 -15.11 -2.88 -12.42
CA THR A 307 -14.13 -2.96 -11.34
C THR A 307 -12.90 -3.79 -11.75
N ALA A 308 -13.10 -4.88 -12.51
CA ALA A 308 -11.99 -5.68 -13.04
C ALA A 308 -11.15 -4.91 -14.08
N ALA A 309 -11.79 -4.06 -14.89
CA ALA A 309 -11.10 -3.17 -15.83
C ALA A 309 -10.26 -2.12 -15.08
N ALA A 310 -10.85 -1.46 -14.07
CA ALA A 310 -10.14 -0.54 -13.19
C ALA A 310 -8.98 -1.21 -12.47
N PHE A 311 -9.19 -2.41 -11.94
CA PHE A 311 -8.17 -3.21 -11.27
C PHE A 311 -7.01 -3.56 -12.21
N ALA A 312 -7.28 -3.96 -13.46
CA ALA A 312 -6.24 -4.25 -14.44
C ALA A 312 -5.32 -3.04 -14.71
N LEU A 313 -5.88 -1.84 -14.79
CA LEU A 313 -5.11 -0.61 -14.96
C LEU A 313 -4.29 -0.26 -13.71
N LEU A 314 -4.84 -0.49 -12.51
CA LEU A 314 -4.13 -0.28 -11.25
C LEU A 314 -2.98 -1.28 -11.02
N LEU A 315 -3.06 -2.48 -11.58
CA LEU A 315 -1.97 -3.45 -11.53
C LEU A 315 -0.69 -2.93 -12.20
N ILE A 316 -0.82 -2.05 -13.20
CA ILE A 316 0.33 -1.35 -13.81
C ILE A 316 0.97 -0.41 -12.77
N ALA A 317 0.15 0.33 -12.02
CA ALA A 317 0.62 1.17 -10.92
C ALA A 317 1.28 0.36 -9.79
N LEU A 318 0.80 -0.84 -9.52
CA LEU A 318 1.33 -1.72 -8.48
C LEU A 318 2.84 -1.99 -8.66
N PHE A 319 3.29 -2.22 -9.88
CA PHE A 319 4.72 -2.40 -10.17
C PHE A 319 5.51 -1.12 -9.86
N GLY A 320 5.03 0.03 -10.34
CA GLY A 320 5.62 1.33 -10.03
C GLY A 320 5.67 1.63 -8.53
N GLU A 321 4.57 1.37 -7.82
CA GLU A 321 4.48 1.55 -6.37
C GLU A 321 5.46 0.66 -5.60
N SER A 322 5.63 -0.57 -6.06
CA SER A 322 6.57 -1.53 -5.47
C SER A 322 8.03 -1.05 -5.58
N LEU A 323 8.42 -0.51 -6.73
CA LEU A 323 9.73 0.08 -6.93
C LEU A 323 9.89 1.40 -6.16
N ARG A 324 8.85 2.24 -6.12
CA ARG A 324 8.83 3.49 -5.37
C ARG A 324 9.21 3.27 -3.90
N ILE A 325 8.69 2.24 -3.26
CA ILE A 325 9.00 1.93 -1.85
C ILE A 325 10.48 1.63 -1.66
N ILE A 326 11.11 0.89 -2.56
CA ILE A 326 12.56 0.61 -2.50
C ILE A 326 13.37 1.89 -2.70
N PHE A 327 13.05 2.68 -3.73
CA PHE A 327 13.77 3.92 -4.04
C PHE A 327 13.67 4.94 -2.89
N LEU A 328 12.50 5.06 -2.26
CA LEU A 328 12.32 5.90 -1.07
C LEU A 328 13.22 5.46 0.08
N ARG A 329 13.32 4.14 0.35
CA ARG A 329 14.21 3.63 1.40
C ARG A 329 15.67 3.91 1.08
N ALA A 330 16.08 3.73 -0.17
CA ALA A 330 17.44 4.04 -0.62
C ALA A 330 17.77 5.53 -0.47
N LEU A 331 16.85 6.44 -0.88
CA LEU A 331 17.03 7.89 -0.73
C LEU A 331 17.08 8.33 0.74
N TYR A 332 16.25 7.75 1.60
CA TYR A 332 16.30 8.03 3.04
C TYR A 332 17.59 7.53 3.70
N ALA A 333 18.14 6.42 3.24
CA ALA A 333 19.45 5.94 3.70
C ALA A 333 20.60 6.90 3.32
N LEU A 334 20.46 7.60 2.18
CA LEU A 334 21.35 8.70 1.78
C LEU A 334 21.05 10.04 2.48
N GLN A 335 20.18 10.03 3.50
CA GLN A 335 19.74 11.21 4.24
C GLN A 335 19.07 12.29 3.37
N SER A 336 18.64 11.94 2.16
CA SER A 336 17.92 12.84 1.26
C SER A 336 16.43 12.77 1.56
N THR A 337 15.89 13.79 2.23
CA THR A 337 14.47 13.86 2.60
C THR A 337 13.67 14.83 1.71
N TRP A 338 14.30 15.89 1.23
CA TRP A 338 13.64 16.92 0.42
C TRP A 338 13.43 16.51 -1.03
N MET A 339 14.35 15.73 -1.59
CA MET A 339 14.26 15.27 -2.96
C MET A 339 13.04 14.36 -3.20
N PRO A 340 12.80 13.31 -2.38
CA PRO A 340 11.58 12.52 -2.49
C PRO A 340 10.29 13.35 -2.35
N LEU A 341 10.30 14.36 -1.47
CA LEU A 341 9.18 15.26 -1.29
C LEU A 341 8.84 16.00 -2.59
N PHE A 342 9.84 16.65 -3.19
CA PHE A 342 9.66 17.40 -4.44
C PHE A 342 9.19 16.49 -5.59
N MET A 343 9.80 15.31 -5.73
CA MET A 343 9.42 14.33 -6.76
C MET A 343 7.98 13.81 -6.57
N THR A 344 7.57 13.58 -5.33
CA THR A 344 6.19 13.18 -5.04
C THR A 344 5.21 14.32 -5.34
N ALA A 345 5.57 15.57 -5.06
CA ALA A 345 4.74 16.73 -5.43
C ALA A 345 4.58 16.86 -6.95
N CYS A 346 5.66 16.71 -7.72
CA CYS A 346 5.60 16.72 -9.19
C CYS A 346 4.69 15.58 -9.73
N SER A 347 4.83 14.38 -9.19
CA SER A 347 4.02 13.23 -9.61
C SER A 347 2.54 13.38 -9.22
N MET A 348 2.24 14.04 -8.09
CA MET A 348 0.87 14.40 -7.71
C MET A 348 0.23 15.32 -8.76
N ILE A 349 0.91 16.39 -9.13
CA ILE A 349 0.44 17.32 -10.16
C ILE A 349 0.18 16.56 -11.46
N PHE A 350 1.13 15.73 -11.87
CA PHE A 350 1.01 14.93 -13.09
C PHE A 350 -0.17 13.93 -13.00
N ALA A 351 -0.39 13.26 -11.85
CA ALA A 351 -1.51 12.35 -11.65
C ALA A 351 -2.87 13.03 -11.81
N VAL A 352 -3.02 14.22 -11.22
CA VAL A 352 -4.27 14.98 -11.30
C VAL A 352 -4.53 15.46 -12.74
N PHE A 353 -3.53 16.07 -13.39
CA PHE A 353 -3.68 16.55 -14.76
C PHE A 353 -3.96 15.40 -15.75
N SER A 354 -3.22 14.29 -15.64
CA SER A 354 -3.47 13.12 -16.47
C SER A 354 -4.85 12.49 -16.20
N GLY A 355 -5.29 12.48 -14.93
CA GLY A 355 -6.63 12.02 -14.58
C GLY A 355 -7.73 12.85 -15.24
N ILE A 356 -7.64 14.17 -15.16
CA ILE A 356 -8.59 15.10 -15.83
C ILE A 356 -8.53 14.89 -17.35
N PHE A 357 -7.34 14.81 -17.92
CA PHE A 357 -7.16 14.61 -19.37
C PHE A 357 -7.81 13.30 -19.84
N PHE A 358 -7.54 12.18 -19.17
CA PHE A 358 -8.12 10.90 -19.59
C PHE A 358 -9.63 10.82 -19.33
N VAL A 359 -10.14 11.38 -18.24
CA VAL A 359 -11.59 11.47 -18.03
C VAL A 359 -12.24 12.20 -19.20
N HIS A 360 -11.68 13.34 -19.62
CA HIS A 360 -12.21 14.08 -20.76
C HIS A 360 -12.14 13.27 -22.06
N GLN A 361 -11.04 12.53 -22.30
CA GLN A 361 -10.91 11.64 -23.47
C GLN A 361 -11.96 10.52 -23.48
N PHE A 362 -12.26 9.93 -22.31
CA PHE A 362 -13.31 8.91 -22.20
C PHE A 362 -14.72 9.48 -22.39
N GLN A 363 -14.99 10.70 -21.90
CA GLN A 363 -16.26 11.38 -22.09
C GLN A 363 -16.48 11.85 -23.54
N ALA A 364 -15.42 12.32 -24.20
CA ALA A 364 -15.49 12.78 -25.58
C ALA A 364 -15.72 11.62 -26.58
N GLY A 365 -15.39 10.39 -26.18
CA GLY A 365 -15.39 9.24 -27.10
C GLY A 365 -14.20 9.29 -28.07
N GLY A 366 -14.17 8.38 -29.01
CA GLY A 366 -13.14 8.31 -30.04
C GLY A 366 -12.27 7.07 -29.95
N TRP A 367 -11.30 6.94 -30.86
CA TRP A 367 -10.51 5.73 -31.05
C TRP A 367 -9.82 5.24 -29.78
N PHE A 368 -9.35 6.17 -28.92
CA PHE A 368 -8.63 5.81 -27.69
C PHE A 368 -9.57 5.15 -26.66
N SER A 369 -10.72 5.76 -26.41
CA SER A 369 -11.72 5.19 -25.48
C SER A 369 -12.26 3.86 -25.99
N GLU A 370 -12.56 3.77 -27.30
CA GLU A 370 -13.01 2.53 -27.94
C GLU A 370 -11.95 1.42 -27.83
N LEU A 371 -10.67 1.75 -28.08
CA LEU A 371 -9.58 0.81 -27.92
C LEU A 371 -9.47 0.28 -26.48
N VAL A 372 -9.49 1.18 -25.48
CA VAL A 372 -9.39 0.78 -24.08
C VAL A 372 -10.60 -0.02 -23.64
N TYR A 373 -11.82 0.42 -24.01
CA TYR A 373 -13.06 -0.29 -23.68
C TYR A 373 -13.12 -1.68 -24.32
N SER A 374 -12.70 -1.83 -25.57
CA SER A 374 -12.65 -3.13 -26.25
C SER A 374 -11.60 -4.05 -25.62
N LEU A 375 -10.40 -3.54 -25.33
CA LEU A 375 -9.31 -4.29 -24.70
C LEU A 375 -9.71 -4.80 -23.31
N LEU A 376 -10.42 -3.97 -22.54
CA LEU A 376 -10.87 -4.30 -21.19
C LEU A 376 -12.25 -4.99 -21.17
N ARG A 377 -12.91 -5.11 -22.32
CA ARG A 377 -14.24 -5.73 -22.50
C ARG A 377 -15.34 -5.02 -21.69
N VAL A 378 -15.38 -3.70 -21.74
CA VAL A 378 -16.37 -2.86 -21.01
C VAL A 378 -17.10 -1.88 -21.91
N SER A 379 -17.12 -2.10 -23.23
CA SER A 379 -17.75 -1.20 -24.22
C SER A 379 -19.26 -1.03 -24.02
N ASP A 380 -19.91 -2.00 -23.40
CA ASP A 380 -21.34 -2.04 -23.11
C ASP A 380 -21.68 -1.70 -21.65
N VAL A 381 -20.69 -1.30 -20.85
CA VAL A 381 -20.86 -1.02 -19.41
C VAL A 381 -20.85 0.49 -19.19
N ALA A 382 -21.89 1.01 -18.53
CA ALA A 382 -21.97 2.42 -18.15
C ALA A 382 -20.91 2.78 -17.09
N GLY A 383 -20.47 4.05 -17.09
CA GLY A 383 -19.51 4.55 -16.11
C GLY A 383 -18.04 4.26 -16.44
N GLY A 384 -17.74 3.86 -17.68
CA GLY A 384 -16.37 3.60 -18.13
C GLY A 384 -15.40 4.79 -17.99
N GLU A 385 -15.91 6.01 -17.86
CA GLU A 385 -15.13 7.24 -17.68
C GLU A 385 -14.25 7.21 -16.41
N VAL A 386 -14.63 6.41 -15.40
CA VAL A 386 -13.82 6.21 -14.18
C VAL A 386 -12.45 5.65 -14.49
N LEU A 387 -12.28 4.93 -15.60
CA LEU A 387 -10.98 4.43 -16.04
C LEU A 387 -9.98 5.56 -16.32
N GLY A 388 -10.46 6.77 -16.62
CA GLY A 388 -9.63 7.97 -16.75
C GLY A 388 -8.98 8.37 -15.42
N VAL A 389 -9.75 8.33 -14.33
CA VAL A 389 -9.23 8.58 -12.97
C VAL A 389 -8.19 7.52 -12.60
N VAL A 390 -8.49 6.25 -12.91
CA VAL A 390 -7.59 5.11 -12.66
C VAL A 390 -6.28 5.25 -13.43
N LEU A 391 -6.34 5.62 -14.72
CA LEU A 391 -5.16 5.87 -15.55
C LEU A 391 -4.32 7.03 -15.00
N GLY A 392 -4.98 8.13 -14.59
CA GLY A 392 -4.29 9.26 -13.98
C GLY A 392 -3.50 8.87 -12.74
N PHE A 393 -4.13 8.13 -11.83
CA PHE A 393 -3.45 7.60 -10.64
C PHE A 393 -2.29 6.67 -10.99
N SER A 394 -2.52 5.74 -11.94
CA SER A 394 -1.52 4.75 -12.34
C SER A 394 -0.30 5.39 -12.98
N LEU A 395 -0.51 6.34 -13.89
CA LEU A 395 0.58 7.07 -14.54
C LEU A 395 1.31 7.99 -13.57
N GLY A 396 0.60 8.62 -12.63
CA GLY A 396 1.21 9.41 -11.57
C GLY A 396 2.13 8.58 -10.67
N THR A 397 1.70 7.37 -10.31
CA THR A 397 2.50 6.44 -9.52
C THR A 397 3.74 5.96 -10.26
N LEU A 398 3.62 5.62 -11.55
CA LEU A 398 4.77 5.29 -12.41
C LEU A 398 5.73 6.45 -12.53
N MET A 399 5.22 7.67 -12.78
CA MET A 399 6.02 8.88 -12.85
C MET A 399 6.80 9.11 -11.55
N ASN A 400 6.17 8.88 -10.39
CA ASN A 400 6.85 8.99 -9.10
C ASN A 400 8.02 8.00 -8.99
N ALA A 401 7.82 6.73 -9.34
CA ALA A 401 8.88 5.73 -9.35
C ALA A 401 10.05 6.13 -10.27
N VAL A 402 9.74 6.62 -11.48
CA VAL A 402 10.75 7.09 -12.44
C VAL A 402 11.51 8.30 -11.91
N LEU A 403 10.82 9.31 -11.37
CA LEU A 403 11.46 10.49 -10.80
C LEU A 403 12.37 10.12 -9.63
N LEU A 404 11.93 9.26 -8.71
CA LEU A 404 12.75 8.80 -7.58
C LEU A 404 13.97 8.00 -8.05
N MET A 405 13.84 7.18 -9.09
CA MET A 405 14.96 6.49 -9.73
C MET A 405 15.97 7.49 -10.30
N ILE A 406 15.51 8.47 -11.08
CA ILE A 406 16.36 9.53 -11.64
C ILE A 406 17.09 10.28 -10.53
N GLY A 407 16.37 10.64 -9.46
CA GLY A 407 16.94 11.32 -8.31
C GLY A 407 18.02 10.52 -7.59
N LEU A 408 17.77 9.23 -7.40
CA LEU A 408 18.74 8.34 -6.78
C LEU A 408 20.03 8.24 -7.60
N PHE A 409 19.90 8.10 -8.93
CA PHE A 409 21.06 8.09 -9.83
C PHE A 409 21.76 9.45 -9.93
N ALA A 410 21.04 10.57 -9.81
CA ALA A 410 21.66 11.89 -9.76
C ALA A 410 22.49 12.10 -8.48
N LEU A 411 22.01 11.62 -7.34
CA LEU A 411 22.71 11.73 -6.06
C LEU A 411 23.94 10.83 -5.93
N ARG A 412 24.11 9.82 -6.79
CA ARG A 412 25.24 8.87 -6.69
C ARG A 412 26.60 9.55 -6.65
N PHE A 413 26.79 10.59 -7.48
CA PHE A 413 28.05 11.32 -7.58
C PHE A 413 28.35 12.18 -6.35
N SER A 414 27.31 12.79 -5.77
CA SER A 414 27.47 13.61 -4.57
C SER A 414 27.61 12.77 -3.31
N ALA A 415 26.99 11.59 -3.26
CA ALA A 415 27.01 10.71 -2.09
C ALA A 415 28.27 9.85 -2.03
N PHE A 416 28.82 9.40 -3.16
CA PHE A 416 29.91 8.41 -3.21
C PHE A 416 31.16 8.92 -3.96
N GLY A 417 31.17 10.17 -4.43
CA GLY A 417 32.28 10.77 -5.16
C GLY A 417 32.39 10.32 -6.63
N SER A 418 33.26 11.01 -7.39
CA SER A 418 33.54 10.68 -8.78
C SER A 418 34.60 9.59 -8.97
N GLY A 419 35.07 8.98 -7.87
CA GLY A 419 36.11 7.95 -7.88
C GLY A 419 35.64 6.67 -8.56
N GLY A 420 36.15 6.43 -9.73
CA GLY A 420 36.35 5.25 -10.58
C GLY A 420 35.45 4.03 -10.52
N GLU A 421 34.76 3.76 -9.44
CA GLU A 421 34.03 2.51 -9.22
C GLU A 421 32.57 2.51 -9.71
N ALA A 422 31.99 3.68 -9.99
CA ALA A 422 30.65 3.79 -10.57
C ALA A 422 30.55 3.28 -12.04
N ARG A 423 31.67 2.92 -12.66
CA ARG A 423 31.75 2.35 -14.02
C ARG A 423 31.53 0.82 -14.08
N TYR A 424 31.54 0.12 -12.95
CA TYR A 424 31.53 -1.34 -12.90
C TYR A 424 30.13 -1.98 -12.75
N TYR A 425 29.05 -1.17 -12.84
CA TYR A 425 27.73 -1.78 -12.95
C TYR A 425 27.47 -2.14 -14.41
N GLU A 426 27.56 -3.40 -14.73
CA GLU A 426 27.03 -3.89 -15.98
C GLU A 426 25.50 -3.78 -15.86
N TYR A 427 24.92 -2.86 -16.60
CA TYR A 427 23.44 -2.77 -16.70
C TYR A 427 22.83 -4.11 -17.09
N GLY A 428 23.62 -5.02 -17.65
CA GLY A 428 23.29 -6.40 -17.93
C GLY A 428 22.81 -7.17 -16.71
N ASP A 429 23.41 -6.95 -15.54
CA ASP A 429 23.08 -7.65 -14.30
C ASP A 429 21.69 -7.29 -13.75
N LEU A 430 21.11 -6.19 -14.22
CA LEU A 430 19.73 -5.81 -13.89
C LEU A 430 18.78 -6.13 -15.05
N VAL A 431 19.14 -5.78 -16.28
CA VAL A 431 18.24 -5.82 -17.44
C VAL A 431 17.93 -7.27 -17.84
N PHE A 432 18.94 -8.14 -17.94
CA PHE A 432 18.73 -9.54 -18.36
C PHE A 432 17.85 -10.33 -17.38
N PRO A 433 18.06 -10.28 -16.05
CA PRO A 433 17.15 -10.94 -15.11
C PRO A 433 15.71 -10.42 -15.20
N ILE A 434 15.52 -9.10 -15.32
CA ILE A 434 14.17 -8.52 -15.46
C ILE A 434 13.51 -8.99 -16.75
N LEU A 435 14.22 -9.03 -17.86
CA LEU A 435 13.68 -9.54 -19.14
C LEU A 435 13.27 -11.01 -19.03
N LYS A 436 14.07 -11.86 -18.34
CA LYS A 436 13.70 -13.26 -18.06
C LYS A 436 12.41 -13.33 -17.24
N ILE A 437 12.28 -12.49 -16.19
CA ILE A 437 11.08 -12.42 -15.35
C ILE A 437 9.86 -12.01 -16.17
N VAL A 438 9.96 -10.93 -16.96
CA VAL A 438 8.85 -10.42 -17.78
C VAL A 438 8.40 -11.47 -18.80
N PHE A 439 9.36 -12.06 -19.52
CA PHE A 439 9.07 -13.10 -20.52
C PHE A 439 8.40 -14.32 -19.90
N SER A 440 8.95 -14.84 -18.81
CA SER A 440 8.38 -16.00 -18.11
C SER A 440 7.00 -15.69 -17.52
N SER A 441 6.79 -14.46 -17.04
CA SER A 441 5.49 -14.01 -16.53
C SER A 441 4.44 -13.92 -17.62
N PHE A 442 4.83 -13.44 -18.81
CA PHE A 442 3.95 -13.39 -19.97
C PHE A 442 3.50 -14.79 -20.40
N ILE A 443 4.44 -15.75 -20.51
CA ILE A 443 4.11 -17.14 -20.87
C ILE A 443 3.26 -17.78 -19.76
N GLY A 444 3.58 -17.58 -18.48
CA GLY A 444 2.78 -18.07 -17.37
C GLY A 444 1.35 -17.53 -17.38
N ALA A 445 1.18 -16.24 -17.69
CA ALA A 445 -0.14 -15.63 -17.82
C ALA A 445 -0.92 -16.17 -19.04
N SER A 446 -0.24 -16.39 -20.18
CA SER A 446 -0.85 -17.01 -21.36
C SER A 446 -1.33 -18.43 -21.04
N ALA A 447 -0.51 -19.22 -20.37
CA ALA A 447 -0.90 -20.57 -19.92
C ALA A 447 -2.09 -20.52 -18.95
N SER A 448 -2.12 -19.55 -18.01
CA SER A 448 -3.28 -19.34 -17.14
C SER A 448 -4.56 -19.02 -17.93
N TYR A 449 -4.45 -18.21 -18.98
CA TYR A 449 -5.59 -17.90 -19.86
C TYR A 449 -6.07 -19.14 -20.62
N ASP A 450 -5.16 -19.96 -21.16
CA ASP A 450 -5.51 -21.19 -21.84
C ASP A 450 -6.18 -22.19 -20.90
N ILE A 451 -5.69 -22.33 -19.67
CA ILE A 451 -6.30 -23.16 -18.63
C ILE A 451 -7.72 -22.65 -18.31
N LEU A 452 -7.94 -21.33 -18.15
CA LEU A 452 -9.28 -20.75 -17.96
C LEU A 452 -10.21 -21.12 -19.12
N SER A 453 -9.73 -20.99 -20.36
CA SER A 453 -10.52 -21.31 -21.56
C SER A 453 -10.93 -22.78 -21.61
N LEU A 454 -10.06 -23.68 -21.16
CA LEU A 454 -10.35 -25.12 -21.07
C LEU A 454 -11.36 -25.42 -19.95
N LEU A 455 -11.18 -24.79 -18.79
CA LEU A 455 -12.03 -25.02 -17.61
C LEU A 455 -13.42 -24.41 -17.74
N SER A 456 -13.59 -23.33 -18.53
CA SER A 456 -14.88 -22.67 -18.74
C SER A 456 -15.97 -23.61 -19.30
N ASN A 457 -15.60 -24.75 -19.93
CA ASN A 457 -16.51 -25.77 -20.39
C ASN A 457 -17.01 -26.70 -19.27
N TYR A 458 -16.34 -26.72 -18.12
CA TYR A 458 -16.62 -27.61 -17.01
C TYR A 458 -17.17 -26.90 -15.78
N PHE A 459 -16.85 -25.62 -15.61
CA PHE A 459 -17.31 -24.80 -14.48
C PHE A 459 -18.37 -23.80 -14.94
N ILE A 460 -19.55 -23.89 -14.34
CA ILE A 460 -20.60 -22.87 -14.48
C ILE A 460 -20.30 -21.80 -13.43
N LEU A 461 -20.06 -20.54 -13.88
CA LEU A 461 -19.62 -19.43 -13.01
C LEU A 461 -20.74 -18.83 -12.13
N ASP A 462 -21.71 -19.66 -11.72
CA ASP A 462 -22.88 -19.22 -10.92
C ASP A 462 -22.62 -19.24 -9.42
N THR A 463 -21.63 -20.01 -8.97
CA THR A 463 -21.32 -20.14 -7.54
C THR A 463 -19.95 -19.60 -7.21
N PHE A 464 -19.81 -19.08 -5.97
CA PHE A 464 -18.51 -18.66 -5.42
C PHE A 464 -17.44 -19.76 -5.55
N ALA A 465 -17.83 -21.00 -5.21
CA ALA A 465 -16.88 -22.11 -5.23
C ALA A 465 -16.32 -22.40 -6.62
N ASN A 466 -17.16 -22.38 -7.65
CA ASN A 466 -16.75 -22.62 -9.02
C ASN A 466 -15.82 -21.51 -9.53
N VAL A 467 -16.19 -20.23 -9.31
CA VAL A 467 -15.35 -19.08 -9.69
C VAL A 467 -13.98 -19.13 -8.97
N PHE A 468 -13.99 -19.46 -7.68
CA PHE A 468 -12.77 -19.58 -6.89
C PHE A 468 -11.88 -20.73 -7.36
N LEU A 469 -12.44 -21.93 -7.56
CA LEU A 469 -11.69 -23.11 -7.98
C LEU A 469 -11.11 -22.94 -9.39
N GLU A 470 -11.90 -22.42 -10.33
CA GLU A 470 -11.43 -22.14 -11.68
C GLU A 470 -10.25 -21.16 -11.67
N GLY A 471 -10.41 -20.02 -10.95
CA GLY A 471 -9.35 -19.03 -10.81
C GLY A 471 -8.11 -19.58 -10.09
N LEU A 472 -8.30 -20.43 -9.06
CA LEU A 472 -7.20 -21.05 -8.31
C LEU A 472 -6.40 -22.03 -9.18
N ILE A 473 -7.08 -22.91 -9.92
CA ILE A 473 -6.42 -23.90 -10.80
C ILE A 473 -5.66 -23.18 -11.92
N ALA A 474 -6.30 -22.21 -12.57
CA ALA A 474 -5.67 -21.43 -13.63
C ALA A 474 -4.48 -20.60 -13.11
N GLY A 475 -4.63 -19.96 -11.95
CA GLY A 475 -3.57 -19.19 -11.32
C GLY A 475 -2.39 -20.07 -10.89
N ALA A 476 -2.66 -21.19 -10.25
CA ALA A 476 -1.61 -22.17 -9.87
C ALA A 476 -0.89 -22.73 -11.09
N GLY A 477 -1.62 -23.06 -12.16
CA GLY A 477 -1.04 -23.49 -13.43
C GLY A 477 -0.13 -22.43 -14.05
N GLY A 478 -0.57 -21.16 -14.08
CA GLY A 478 0.23 -20.05 -14.56
C GLY A 478 1.50 -19.81 -13.75
N VAL A 479 1.42 -19.90 -12.40
CA VAL A 479 2.60 -19.81 -11.52
C VAL A 479 3.56 -20.98 -11.78
N ALA A 480 3.04 -22.20 -11.94
CA ALA A 480 3.88 -23.37 -12.24
C ALA A 480 4.64 -23.19 -13.56
N VAL A 481 3.97 -22.73 -14.62
CA VAL A 481 4.61 -22.46 -15.92
C VAL A 481 5.64 -21.34 -15.80
N TYR A 482 5.34 -20.25 -15.09
CA TYR A 482 6.30 -19.18 -14.81
C TYR A 482 7.60 -19.71 -14.18
N LEU A 483 7.48 -20.52 -13.13
CA LEU A 483 8.62 -21.10 -12.42
C LEU A 483 9.41 -22.11 -13.30
N ILE A 484 8.71 -22.92 -14.11
CA ILE A 484 9.34 -23.87 -15.04
C ILE A 484 10.17 -23.13 -16.10
N ILE A 485 9.62 -22.07 -16.69
CA ILE A 485 10.34 -21.27 -17.69
C ILE A 485 11.56 -20.58 -17.07
N LEU A 486 11.42 -19.98 -15.88
CA LEU A 486 12.55 -19.37 -15.17
C LEU A 486 13.65 -20.38 -14.83
N TYR A 487 13.25 -21.59 -14.44
CA TYR A 487 14.20 -22.68 -14.17
C TYR A 487 14.96 -23.06 -15.45
N GLY A 488 14.25 -23.21 -16.59
CA GLY A 488 14.84 -23.48 -17.89
C GLY A 488 15.79 -22.38 -18.37
N MET A 489 15.51 -21.10 -18.00
CA MET A 489 16.36 -19.94 -18.31
C MET A 489 17.53 -19.76 -17.32
N LYS A 490 17.70 -20.67 -16.36
CA LYS A 490 18.74 -20.61 -15.31
C LYS A 490 18.74 -19.26 -14.60
N SER A 491 17.60 -18.94 -13.97
CA SER A 491 17.46 -17.68 -13.22
C SER A 491 18.12 -17.80 -11.85
N GLU A 492 19.13 -16.97 -11.59
CA GLU A 492 19.84 -16.90 -10.30
C GLU A 492 18.89 -16.59 -9.14
N ASP A 493 17.87 -15.75 -9.37
CA ASP A 493 16.89 -15.39 -8.34
C ASP A 493 16.06 -16.60 -7.92
N LEU A 494 15.67 -17.47 -8.88
CA LEU A 494 14.96 -18.70 -8.59
C LEU A 494 15.87 -19.73 -7.90
N GLU A 495 17.11 -19.90 -8.34
CA GLU A 495 18.07 -20.82 -7.71
C GLU A 495 18.34 -20.42 -6.26
N SER A 496 18.57 -19.13 -6.00
CA SER A 496 18.75 -18.57 -4.66
C SER A 496 17.54 -18.83 -3.75
N LEU A 497 16.32 -18.67 -4.29
CA LEU A 497 15.08 -18.97 -3.57
C LEU A 497 14.99 -20.45 -3.21
N LEU A 498 15.21 -21.33 -4.19
CA LEU A 498 15.16 -22.78 -3.99
C LEU A 498 16.19 -23.27 -2.96
N GLU A 499 17.40 -22.73 -3.00
CA GLU A 499 18.42 -23.04 -2.00
C GLU A 499 18.02 -22.56 -0.59
N SER A 500 17.46 -21.37 -0.49
CA SER A 500 16.98 -20.83 0.79
C SER A 500 15.85 -21.68 1.36
N MET A 501 14.94 -22.12 0.52
CA MET A 501 13.87 -23.06 0.89
C MET A 501 14.43 -24.41 1.33
N LYS A 502 15.33 -25.01 0.55
CA LYS A 502 15.99 -26.27 0.92
C LYS A 502 16.65 -26.18 2.30
N ARG A 503 17.45 -25.14 2.57
CA ARG A 503 18.10 -24.92 3.87
C ARG A 503 17.08 -24.80 5.01
N ARG A 504 15.94 -24.17 4.78
CA ARG A 504 14.88 -24.01 5.79
C ARG A 504 14.15 -25.31 6.07
N PHE A 505 13.82 -26.07 5.02
CA PHE A 505 13.18 -27.40 5.16
C PHE A 505 14.10 -28.42 5.83
N PHE A 506 15.41 -28.38 5.58
CA PHE A 506 16.40 -29.18 6.30
C PHE A 506 16.43 -28.84 7.80
N ARG A 507 16.44 -27.54 8.17
CA ARG A 507 16.41 -27.12 9.58
C ARG A 507 15.13 -27.54 10.31
N LEU A 508 14.03 -27.69 9.58
CA LEU A 508 12.76 -28.17 10.12
C LEU A 508 12.63 -29.70 10.13
N GLY A 509 13.64 -30.44 9.68
CA GLY A 509 13.63 -31.91 9.65
C GLY A 509 12.63 -32.52 8.64
N ILE A 510 12.13 -31.73 7.68
CA ILE A 510 11.13 -32.16 6.70
C ILE A 510 11.78 -32.90 5.53
N LEU A 511 13.08 -32.66 5.28
CA LEU A 511 13.84 -33.34 4.23
C LEU A 511 14.87 -34.30 4.86
N PRO A 512 15.05 -35.52 4.27
CA PRO A 512 15.96 -36.54 4.80
C PRO A 512 17.43 -36.11 4.70
N ALA A 513 18.24 -36.54 5.67
CA ALA A 513 19.66 -36.17 5.81
C ALA A 513 20.56 -36.55 4.62
N TYR A 514 20.20 -37.57 3.83
CA TYR A 514 21.01 -38.01 2.69
C TYR A 514 21.11 -36.99 1.54
N TRP A 515 20.24 -36.00 1.48
CA TRP A 515 20.34 -34.91 0.51
C TRP A 515 21.46 -33.91 0.82
N ASN A 516 22.08 -34.01 2.01
CA ASN A 516 23.21 -33.17 2.43
C ASN A 516 24.57 -33.76 2.00
N GLU A 517 24.64 -35.05 1.72
CA GLU A 517 25.89 -35.76 1.39
C GLU A 517 26.42 -35.51 -0.02
N GLU A 518 25.55 -35.09 -0.95
CA GLU A 518 25.98 -34.78 -2.33
C GLU A 518 26.85 -33.51 -2.42
N ARG A 519 26.76 -32.58 -1.45
CA ARG A 519 27.57 -31.34 -1.45
C ARG A 519 29.00 -31.53 -0.94
N THR A 520 29.26 -32.48 -0.07
CA THR A 520 30.62 -32.78 0.45
C THR A 520 31.49 -33.52 -0.55
N ARG A 521 30.94 -33.89 -1.73
CA ARG A 521 31.72 -34.52 -2.82
C ARG A 521 32.11 -33.56 -3.95
N ILE A 522 31.67 -32.30 -3.90
CA ILE A 522 31.91 -31.31 -4.97
C ILE A 522 32.77 -30.11 -4.45
N GLU A 523 33.03 -30.03 -3.15
CA GLU A 523 34.08 -29.19 -2.54
C GLU A 523 35.35 -30.06 -2.29
#